data_b4db4aed354eb4358a76cbc3d5208821
#
_entry.id   b4db4aed354eb4358a76cbc3d5208821
#
_cell.length_a   1.000
_cell.length_b   1.000
_cell.length_c   1.000
_cell.angle_alpha   90.00
_cell.angle_beta   90.00
_cell.angle_gamma   90.00
#
_symmetry.space_group_name_H-M   'P 1'
#
loop_
_entity.id
_entity.type
_entity.pdbx_description
1 polymer ?
#
loop_
_entity_poly.entity_id
_entity_poly.type
_entity_poly.pdbx_seq_one_letter_code
_entity_poly.pdbx_strand_id
1 'polypeptide(L)'
;MSIKQTNYKEPIRSEGCCFCCDCYLAGLDNSHNIEEAFDYAVNKKWVRKKDCYVLNHKDLIDGLAIKYRTSKKSGNRVNVGNHFVIKDTNGNVIYNPA
;
A
#
# COMPACT_ATOMS: atom_id res chain seq x y z
N MET A 1 8.28 7.05 -9.39
CA MET A 1 6.91 7.58 -9.48
C MET A 1 6.02 6.87 -8.47
N SER A 2 5.16 7.64 -7.82
CA SER A 2 4.26 7.07 -6.80
C SER A 2 3.06 6.38 -7.44
N ILE A 3 2.60 5.33 -6.79
CA ILE A 3 1.36 4.65 -7.19
C ILE A 3 0.15 5.48 -6.75
N LYS A 4 -0.93 5.45 -7.54
CA LYS A 4 -2.18 6.14 -7.24
C LYS A 4 -3.31 5.12 -7.21
N GLN A 5 -4.10 5.13 -6.14
CA GLN A 5 -5.13 4.12 -5.96
C GLN A 5 -6.19 4.15 -7.08
N THR A 6 -6.46 5.30 -7.66
CA THR A 6 -7.45 5.43 -8.73
C THR A 6 -7.01 4.84 -10.07
N ASN A 7 -5.74 4.43 -10.21
CA ASN A 7 -5.24 3.79 -11.42
C ASN A 7 -5.59 2.29 -11.49
N TYR A 8 -6.18 1.74 -10.47
CA TYR A 8 -6.39 0.29 -10.35
C TYR A 8 -7.85 -0.06 -10.28
N LYS A 9 -8.14 -1.38 -10.38
CA LYS A 9 -9.49 -1.91 -10.27
C LYS A 9 -10.01 -1.85 -8.84
N GLU A 10 -11.32 -2.00 -8.67
CA GLU A 10 -11.89 -2.21 -7.36
C GLU A 10 -11.40 -3.55 -6.77
N PRO A 11 -11.25 -3.65 -5.47
CA PRO A 11 -11.57 -2.64 -4.46
C PRO A 11 -10.45 -1.62 -4.21
N ILE A 12 -9.31 -1.72 -4.90
CA ILE A 12 -8.18 -0.81 -4.69
C ILE A 12 -8.59 0.63 -4.96
N ARG A 13 -9.33 0.85 -6.05
CA ARG A 13 -9.74 2.20 -6.47
C ARG A 13 -10.48 2.96 -5.38
N SER A 14 -11.46 2.34 -4.75
CA SER A 14 -12.31 3.01 -3.76
C SER A 14 -11.81 2.84 -2.33
N GLU A 15 -11.20 1.71 -2.01
CA GLU A 15 -10.90 1.31 -0.63
C GLU A 15 -9.43 1.10 -0.36
N GLY A 16 -8.56 1.34 -1.33
CA GLY A 16 -7.17 0.90 -1.30
C GLY A 16 -6.16 1.89 -0.74
N CYS A 17 -6.57 2.99 -0.10
CA CYS A 17 -5.60 3.99 0.35
C CYS A 17 -4.59 3.39 1.35
N CYS A 18 -5.06 2.57 2.29
CA CYS A 18 -4.19 1.93 3.26
C CYS A 18 -3.28 0.89 2.60
N PHE A 19 -3.84 0.07 1.69
CA PHE A 19 -3.06 -0.90 0.93
C PHE A 19 -1.98 -0.21 0.09
N CYS A 20 -2.31 0.88 -0.59
CA CYS A 20 -1.34 1.63 -1.39
C CYS A 20 -0.24 2.23 -0.52
N CYS A 21 -0.57 2.73 0.68
CA CYS A 21 0.43 3.20 1.63
C CYS A 21 1.40 2.09 2.01
N ASP A 22 0.89 0.88 2.26
CA ASP A 22 1.74 -0.26 2.60
C ASP A 22 2.59 -0.71 1.40
N CYS A 23 2.07 -0.64 0.18
CA CYS A 23 2.86 -0.89 -1.03
C CYS A 23 4.02 0.12 -1.14
N TYR A 24 3.74 1.40 -0.87
CA TYR A 24 4.79 2.41 -0.84
C TYR A 24 5.86 2.06 0.19
N LEU A 25 5.45 1.69 1.42
CA LEU A 25 6.39 1.32 2.47
C LEU A 25 7.20 0.07 2.12
N ALA A 26 6.63 -0.82 1.33
CA ALA A 26 7.34 -1.99 0.83
C ALA A 26 8.34 -1.64 -0.29
N GLY A 27 8.31 -0.41 -0.79
CA GLY A 27 9.21 0.03 -1.85
C GLY A 27 8.67 -0.14 -3.25
N LEU A 28 7.38 -0.45 -3.41
CA LEU A 28 6.78 -0.57 -4.73
C LEU A 28 6.52 0.82 -5.34
N ASP A 29 6.50 0.87 -6.66
CA ASP A 29 6.17 2.09 -7.42
C ASP A 29 5.40 1.72 -8.69
N ASN A 30 5.24 2.68 -9.60
CA ASN A 30 4.47 2.48 -10.83
C ASN A 30 5.07 1.43 -11.78
N SER A 31 6.33 1.01 -11.57
CA SER A 31 6.95 -0.03 -12.38
C SER A 31 6.47 -1.43 -11.98
N HIS A 32 5.82 -1.54 -10.83
CA HIS A 32 5.33 -2.83 -10.30
C HIS A 32 3.86 -3.02 -10.63
N ASN A 33 3.45 -4.28 -10.78
CA ASN A 33 2.04 -4.61 -11.00
C ASN A 33 1.31 -4.65 -9.66
N ILE A 34 0.65 -3.56 -9.33
CA ILE A 34 -0.02 -3.41 -8.02
C ILE A 34 -1.23 -4.33 -7.90
N GLU A 35 -1.93 -4.61 -9.00
CA GLU A 35 -3.06 -5.54 -8.96
C GLU A 35 -2.59 -6.97 -8.72
N GLU A 36 -1.45 -7.35 -9.26
CA GLU A 36 -0.82 -8.64 -8.96
C GLU A 36 -0.41 -8.70 -7.49
N ALA A 37 0.17 -7.61 -6.96
CA ALA A 37 0.56 -7.55 -5.56
C ALA A 37 -0.68 -7.72 -4.66
N PHE A 38 -1.80 -7.13 -5.04
CA PHE A 38 -3.06 -7.29 -4.32
C PHE A 38 -3.51 -8.76 -4.31
N ASP A 39 -3.52 -9.41 -5.47
CA ASP A 39 -3.93 -10.82 -5.57
C ASP A 39 -3.01 -11.72 -4.73
N TYR A 40 -1.73 -11.46 -4.78
CA TYR A 40 -0.75 -12.19 -3.98
C TYR A 40 -1.02 -12.01 -2.48
N ALA A 41 -1.27 -10.78 -2.05
CA ALA A 41 -1.55 -10.47 -0.65
C ALA A 41 -2.87 -11.10 -0.17
N VAL A 42 -3.88 -11.15 -1.02
CA VAL A 42 -5.15 -11.83 -0.72
C VAL A 42 -4.90 -13.33 -0.51
N ASN A 43 -4.11 -13.96 -1.38
CA ASN A 43 -3.77 -15.37 -1.23
C ASN A 43 -3.02 -15.66 0.06
N LYS A 44 -2.19 -14.75 0.51
CA LYS A 44 -1.45 -14.87 1.77
C LYS A 44 -2.29 -14.49 2.99
N LYS A 45 -3.51 -14.00 2.78
CA LYS A 45 -4.43 -13.57 3.84
C LYS A 45 -3.91 -12.36 4.61
N TRP A 46 -3.13 -11.52 3.94
CA TRP A 46 -2.70 -10.24 4.51
C TRP A 46 -3.69 -9.12 4.24
N VAL A 47 -4.52 -9.27 3.21
CA VAL A 47 -5.50 -8.28 2.77
C VAL A 47 -6.81 -8.99 2.44
N ARG A 48 -7.92 -8.35 2.76
CA ARG A 48 -9.26 -8.88 2.49
C ARG A 48 -9.69 -8.48 1.08
N LYS A 49 -10.13 -9.47 0.29
CA LYS A 49 -10.43 -9.25 -1.13
C LYS A 49 -11.59 -8.29 -1.38
N LYS A 50 -12.63 -8.36 -0.55
CA LYS A 50 -13.88 -7.64 -0.84
C LYS A 50 -13.77 -6.13 -0.67
N ASP A 51 -12.90 -5.65 0.21
CA ASP A 51 -12.82 -4.24 0.58
C ASP A 51 -11.39 -3.72 0.77
N CYS A 52 -10.41 -4.52 0.36
CA CYS A 52 -9.00 -4.13 0.43
C CYS A 52 -8.52 -3.82 1.87
N TYR A 53 -9.24 -4.33 2.88
CA TYR A 53 -8.86 -4.11 4.27
C TYR A 53 -7.59 -4.87 4.61
N VAL A 54 -6.59 -4.18 5.16
CA VAL A 54 -5.31 -4.79 5.51
C VAL A 54 -5.44 -5.51 6.85
N LEU A 55 -5.24 -6.82 6.83
CA LEU A 55 -5.35 -7.67 8.02
C LEU A 55 -4.05 -7.72 8.82
N ASN A 56 -2.91 -7.62 8.13
CA ASN A 56 -1.59 -7.67 8.76
C ASN A 56 -0.61 -6.79 8.01
N HIS A 57 -0.43 -5.55 8.51
CA HIS A 57 0.41 -4.55 7.85
C HIS A 57 1.88 -5.00 7.75
N LYS A 58 2.41 -5.53 8.84
CA LYS A 58 3.82 -5.93 8.87
C LYS A 58 4.11 -7.02 7.86
N ASP A 59 3.29 -8.06 7.84
CA ASP A 59 3.48 -9.18 6.92
C ASP A 59 3.29 -8.73 5.47
N LEU A 60 2.31 -7.84 5.22
CA LEU A 60 2.09 -7.31 3.89
C LEU A 60 3.31 -6.55 3.39
N ILE A 61 3.83 -5.62 4.20
CA ILE A 61 4.97 -4.79 3.81
C ILE A 61 6.22 -5.68 3.60
N ASP A 62 6.53 -6.52 4.58
CA ASP A 62 7.71 -7.39 4.51
C ASP A 62 7.60 -8.38 3.36
N GLY A 63 6.43 -8.99 3.20
CA GLY A 63 6.20 -10.00 2.17
C GLY A 63 6.27 -9.45 0.77
N LEU A 64 5.71 -8.25 0.53
CA LEU A 64 5.81 -7.62 -0.78
C LEU A 64 7.23 -7.17 -1.10
N ALA A 65 7.95 -6.64 -0.11
CA ALA A 65 9.35 -6.26 -0.30
C ALA A 65 10.20 -7.47 -0.70
N ILE A 66 9.97 -8.61 -0.07
CA ILE A 66 10.67 -9.86 -0.43
C ILE A 66 10.28 -10.32 -1.83
N LYS A 67 8.97 -10.38 -2.13
CA LYS A 67 8.48 -10.87 -3.43
C LYS A 67 9.04 -10.05 -4.59
N TYR A 68 9.04 -8.73 -4.45
CA TYR A 68 9.45 -7.83 -5.53
C TYR A 68 10.90 -7.36 -5.41
N ARG A 69 11.62 -7.83 -4.40
CA ARG A 69 13.04 -7.53 -4.17
C ARG A 69 13.29 -6.03 -4.08
N THR A 70 12.44 -5.35 -3.33
CA THR A 70 12.52 -3.91 -3.13
C THR A 70 13.07 -3.59 -1.74
N SER A 71 13.51 -2.33 -1.55
CA SER A 71 13.95 -1.83 -0.25
C SER A 71 12.77 -1.12 0.42
N LYS A 72 12.47 -1.50 1.64
CA LYS A 72 11.40 -0.87 2.41
C LYS A 72 11.73 0.60 2.65
N LYS A 73 10.70 1.44 2.66
CA LYS A 73 10.83 2.88 2.89
C LYS A 73 10.39 3.24 4.31
N SER A 74 10.96 4.32 4.83
CA SER A 74 10.58 4.86 6.14
C SER A 74 9.37 5.76 6.01
N GLY A 75 8.58 5.83 7.08
CA GLY A 75 7.45 6.72 7.16
C GLY A 75 6.38 6.14 8.06
N ASN A 76 5.44 6.99 8.45
CA ASN A 76 4.32 6.61 9.31
C ASN A 76 3.02 6.73 8.54
N ARG A 77 2.22 5.68 8.58
CA ARG A 77 0.88 5.69 8.03
C ARG A 77 -0.03 6.47 8.98
N VAL A 78 -0.65 7.53 8.45
CA VAL A 78 -1.49 8.45 9.24
C VAL A 78 -2.84 8.58 8.56
N ASN A 79 -3.90 8.48 9.36
CA ASN A 79 -5.26 8.74 8.90
C ASN A 79 -5.54 10.24 8.94
N VAL A 80 -5.88 10.81 7.77
CA VAL A 80 -6.29 12.22 7.66
C VAL A 80 -7.73 12.25 7.16
N GLY A 81 -8.67 12.25 8.10
CA GLY A 81 -10.09 12.10 7.79
C GLY A 81 -10.40 10.66 7.36
N ASN A 82 -10.89 10.46 6.15
CA ASN A 82 -11.22 9.14 5.62
C ASN A 82 -10.11 8.58 4.72
N HIS A 83 -8.89 9.10 4.84
CA HIS A 83 -7.83 8.79 3.90
C HIS A 83 -6.51 8.57 4.63
N PHE A 84 -5.72 7.61 4.15
CA PHE A 84 -4.40 7.36 4.71
C PHE A 84 -3.31 7.96 3.83
N VAL A 85 -2.31 8.54 4.47
CA VAL A 85 -1.10 9.06 3.82
C VAL A 85 0.11 8.58 4.60
N ILE A 86 1.29 8.74 4.03
CA ILE A 86 2.56 8.49 4.73
C ILE A 86 3.19 9.84 5.05
N LYS A 87 3.55 10.03 6.32
CA LYS A 87 4.26 11.23 6.78
C LYS A 87 5.65 10.86 7.29
N ASP A 88 6.58 11.81 7.17
CA ASP A 88 7.90 11.67 7.78
C ASP A 88 7.87 12.06 9.26
N THR A 89 9.03 12.03 9.91
CA THR A 89 9.14 12.37 11.34
C THR A 89 8.84 13.83 11.64
N ASN A 90 8.89 14.70 10.63
CA ASN A 90 8.57 16.12 10.78
C ASN A 90 7.10 16.42 10.50
N GLY A 91 6.31 15.41 10.21
CA GLY A 91 4.89 15.57 9.91
C GLY A 91 4.57 15.97 8.49
N ASN A 92 5.55 15.95 7.59
CA ASN A 92 5.32 16.25 6.17
C ASN A 92 4.79 15.02 5.45
N VAL A 93 3.79 15.23 4.57
CA VAL A 93 3.27 14.15 3.72
C VAL A 93 4.30 13.84 2.65
N ILE A 94 4.82 12.62 2.67
CA ILE A 94 5.81 12.15 1.68
C ILE A 94 5.19 11.20 0.65
N TYR A 95 3.99 10.69 0.92
CA TYR A 95 3.24 9.88 -0.04
C TYR A 95 1.74 10.02 0.22
N ASN A 96 0.98 10.24 -0.84
CA ASN A 96 -0.49 10.31 -0.82
C ASN A 96 -1.00 9.46 -1.98
N PRO A 97 -1.79 8.40 -1.70
CA PRO A 97 -2.28 7.51 -2.78
C PRO A 97 -3.39 8.11 -3.63
N ALA A 98 -3.94 9.24 -3.23
CA ALA A 98 -5.00 9.92 -4.01
C ALA A 98 -4.51 10.49 -5.32
#